data_a1315b9f390c595013b78836deb2147c
#
_entry.id   a1315b9f390c595013b78836deb2147c
#
_cell.length_a   1.000
_cell.length_b   1.000
_cell.length_c   1.000
_cell.angle_alpha   90.00
_cell.angle_beta   90.00
_cell.angle_gamma   90.00
#
_symmetry.space_group_name_H-M   'P 1'
#
loop_
_entity.id
_entity.type
_entity.pdbx_description
1 polymer ?
#
loop_
_entity_poly.entity_id
_entity_poly.type
_entity_poly.pdbx_seq_one_letter_code
_entity_poly.pdbx_strand_id
1 'polypeptide(L)'
;MTYEQVTIVPKTIAGVKERTSNLEEQEYEGAKIPSLWRAYFQSSILDPIPNEVPDTPPYAVYFNYEDGVRAKYDVLVGAEVLSTEGLSKEYASITLEEGAYFRFDAKGEMPLATVRLWEEIWQFFRKNSQHVRTFKTDFEVYTGEDEVSIYIGIQA
;
A
#
# COMPACT_ATOMS: atom_id res chain seq x y z
N MET A 1 -11.53 15.95 -4.12
CA MET A 1 -10.77 14.98 -3.28
C MET A 1 -10.99 15.32 -1.82
N THR A 2 -11.38 14.35 -1.04
CA THR A 2 -11.55 14.51 0.40
C THR A 2 -10.44 13.80 1.14
N TYR A 3 -10.00 14.37 2.25
CA TYR A 3 -8.99 13.73 3.10
C TYR A 3 -9.21 14.10 4.55
N GLU A 4 -8.68 13.27 5.45
CA GLU A 4 -8.66 13.60 6.88
C GLU A 4 -7.38 13.07 7.53
N GLN A 5 -6.97 13.71 8.60
CA GLN A 5 -5.85 13.23 9.40
C GLN A 5 -6.34 12.17 10.37
N VAL A 6 -5.63 11.05 10.41
CA VAL A 6 -5.92 9.92 11.29
C VAL A 6 -4.64 9.48 11.99
N THR A 7 -4.80 8.75 13.08
CA THR A 7 -3.68 8.12 13.78
C THR A 7 -3.74 6.62 13.54
N ILE A 8 -2.61 6.04 13.11
CA ILE A 8 -2.51 4.61 12.84
C ILE A 8 -1.71 3.96 13.97
N VAL A 9 -2.27 2.89 14.51
CA VAL A 9 -1.56 1.99 15.44
C VAL A 9 -0.83 0.92 14.64
N PRO A 10 0.24 0.31 15.16
CA PRO A 10 0.96 -0.73 14.42
C PRO A 10 0.06 -1.90 14.04
N LYS A 11 0.15 -2.31 12.78
CA LYS A 11 -0.50 -3.51 12.24
C LYS A 11 0.52 -4.23 11.38
N THR A 12 0.48 -5.55 11.37
CA THR A 12 1.36 -6.35 10.52
C THR A 12 0.61 -6.82 9.30
N ILE A 13 1.19 -6.58 8.13
CA ILE A 13 0.66 -7.01 6.84
C ILE A 13 1.61 -8.08 6.29
N ALA A 14 1.08 -9.20 5.85
CA ALA A 14 1.86 -10.29 5.25
C ALA A 14 1.38 -10.54 3.82
N GLY A 15 2.30 -10.82 2.92
CA GLY A 15 1.96 -11.05 1.53
C GLY A 15 3.18 -11.20 0.64
N VAL A 16 2.99 -10.90 -0.64
CA VAL A 16 4.05 -10.96 -1.64
C VAL A 16 4.66 -9.59 -1.87
N LYS A 17 5.96 -9.54 -2.10
CA LYS A 17 6.71 -8.29 -2.16
C LYS A 17 7.51 -8.19 -3.46
N GLU A 18 7.62 -6.98 -3.99
CA GLU A 18 8.44 -6.66 -5.16
C GLU A 18 9.07 -5.28 -4.99
N ARG A 19 10.19 -5.05 -5.65
CA ARG A 19 10.83 -3.74 -5.67
C ARG A 19 10.62 -3.08 -7.02
N THR A 20 10.17 -1.83 -7.02
CA THR A 20 9.82 -1.10 -8.22
C THR A 20 10.06 0.41 -8.03
N SER A 21 9.60 1.22 -8.97
CA SER A 21 9.63 2.68 -8.89
C SER A 21 8.42 3.25 -9.62
N ASN A 22 8.08 4.51 -9.35
CA ASN A 22 6.99 5.18 -10.05
C ASN A 22 7.27 5.22 -11.57
N LEU A 23 8.53 5.38 -11.95
CA LEU A 23 8.91 5.39 -13.37
C LEU A 23 8.64 4.04 -14.03
N GLU A 24 9.03 2.93 -13.38
CA GLU A 24 8.78 1.57 -13.89
C GLU A 24 7.28 1.28 -13.99
N GLU A 25 6.48 1.74 -13.02
CA GLU A 25 5.03 1.49 -13.00
C GLU A 25 4.28 2.27 -14.07
N GLN A 26 4.85 3.37 -14.58
CA GLN A 26 4.28 4.13 -15.70
C GLN A 26 4.49 3.45 -17.04
N GLU A 27 5.43 2.52 -17.15
CA GLU A 27 5.71 1.76 -18.36
C GLU A 27 4.88 0.47 -18.38
N TYR A 28 4.11 0.26 -19.44
CA TYR A 28 3.23 -0.91 -19.54
C TYR A 28 3.97 -2.24 -19.35
N GLU A 29 5.14 -2.40 -19.98
CA GLU A 29 5.93 -3.63 -19.89
C GLU A 29 6.76 -3.72 -18.61
N GLY A 30 7.12 -2.58 -18.02
CA GLY A 30 7.93 -2.53 -16.81
C GLY A 30 7.15 -2.58 -15.51
N ALA A 31 5.83 -2.43 -15.56
CA ALA A 31 4.99 -2.36 -14.37
C ALA A 31 4.93 -3.72 -13.66
N LYS A 32 5.25 -3.71 -12.36
CA LYS A 32 5.32 -4.93 -11.54
C LYS A 32 4.10 -5.10 -10.63
N ILE A 33 3.42 -4.00 -10.27
CA ILE A 33 2.31 -4.04 -9.32
C ILE A 33 1.14 -4.90 -9.81
N PRO A 34 0.70 -4.81 -11.08
CA PRO A 34 -0.39 -5.67 -11.56
C PRO A 34 -0.08 -7.16 -11.44
N SER A 35 1.15 -7.58 -11.76
CA SER A 35 1.56 -8.99 -11.63
C SER A 35 1.71 -9.40 -10.17
N LEU A 36 2.08 -8.46 -9.30
CA LEU A 36 2.17 -8.72 -7.87
C LEU A 36 0.80 -9.03 -7.27
N TRP A 37 -0.24 -8.30 -7.67
CA TRP A 37 -1.62 -8.59 -7.27
C TRP A 37 -2.05 -9.98 -7.74
N ARG A 38 -1.74 -10.36 -8.98
CA ARG A 38 -2.05 -11.70 -9.49
C ARG A 38 -1.34 -12.78 -8.69
N ALA A 39 -0.07 -12.56 -8.40
CA ALA A 39 0.72 -13.50 -7.59
C ALA A 39 0.13 -13.69 -6.20
N TYR A 40 -0.29 -12.61 -5.57
CA TYR A 40 -0.92 -12.66 -4.25
C TYR A 40 -2.20 -13.51 -4.27
N PHE A 41 -3.10 -13.26 -5.21
CA PHE A 41 -4.36 -14.02 -5.28
C PHE A 41 -4.13 -15.49 -5.61
N GLN A 42 -3.17 -15.81 -6.47
CA GLN A 42 -2.83 -17.21 -6.78
C GLN A 42 -2.20 -17.91 -5.57
N SER A 43 -1.25 -17.27 -4.91
CA SER A 43 -0.56 -17.83 -3.75
C SER A 43 -1.51 -18.04 -2.58
N SER A 44 -2.46 -17.15 -2.36
CA SER A 44 -3.40 -17.25 -1.25
C SER A 44 -4.35 -18.46 -1.38
N ILE A 45 -4.58 -18.94 -2.60
CA ILE A 45 -5.38 -20.17 -2.84
C ILE A 45 -4.55 -21.41 -2.53
N LEU A 46 -3.29 -21.44 -2.99
CA LEU A 46 -2.41 -22.62 -2.90
C LEU A 46 -1.74 -22.74 -1.52
N ASP A 47 -1.41 -21.63 -0.90
CA ASP A 47 -0.71 -21.55 0.38
C ASP A 47 -1.28 -20.38 1.17
N PRO A 48 -2.45 -20.57 1.82
CA PRO A 48 -3.11 -19.50 2.55
C PRO A 48 -2.19 -18.90 3.62
N ILE A 49 -2.24 -17.58 3.75
CA ILE A 49 -1.46 -16.86 4.78
C ILE A 49 -2.05 -17.22 6.15
N PRO A 50 -1.22 -17.77 7.07
CA PRO A 50 -1.72 -18.12 8.41
C PRO A 50 -1.97 -16.88 9.25
N ASN A 51 -2.88 -17.02 10.22
CA ASN A 51 -3.17 -15.98 11.23
C ASN A 51 -3.75 -14.69 10.67
N GLU A 52 -4.43 -14.74 9.52
CA GLU A 52 -5.10 -13.56 8.98
C GLU A 52 -6.17 -13.06 9.96
N VAL A 53 -6.28 -11.74 10.06
CA VAL A 53 -7.40 -11.11 10.75
C VAL A 53 -8.68 -11.46 10.00
N PRO A 54 -9.75 -11.92 10.69
CA PRO A 54 -11.02 -12.22 10.00
C PRO A 54 -11.53 -11.03 9.20
N ASP A 55 -11.97 -11.30 7.97
CA ASP A 55 -12.51 -10.29 7.05
C ASP A 55 -11.54 -9.15 6.71
N THR A 56 -10.24 -9.40 6.80
CA THR A 56 -9.24 -8.39 6.42
C THR A 56 -9.39 -7.99 4.96
N PRO A 57 -9.44 -6.68 4.67
CA PRO A 57 -9.36 -6.24 3.28
C PRO A 57 -7.95 -6.46 2.73
N PRO A 58 -7.80 -6.48 1.40
CA PRO A 58 -6.47 -6.49 0.79
C PRO A 58 -5.75 -5.16 1.02
N TYR A 59 -4.44 -5.25 1.23
CA TYR A 59 -3.55 -4.10 1.43
C TYR A 59 -2.48 -4.07 0.35
N ALA A 60 -2.04 -2.87 -0.03
CA ALA A 60 -0.78 -2.67 -0.74
C ALA A 60 0.04 -1.67 0.08
N VAL A 61 1.19 -2.09 0.58
CA VAL A 61 2.04 -1.27 1.45
C VAL A 61 3.31 -0.87 0.69
N TYR A 62 3.62 0.42 0.72
CA TYR A 62 4.81 1.02 0.08
C TYR A 62 5.80 1.41 1.17
N PHE A 63 7.04 0.94 1.07
CA PHE A 63 8.05 1.17 2.10
C PHE A 63 9.46 1.01 1.54
N ASN A 64 10.48 1.17 2.38
CA ASN A 64 11.89 1.12 1.97
C ASN A 64 12.19 2.04 0.80
N TYR A 65 11.72 3.28 0.90
CA TYR A 65 11.95 4.29 -0.11
C TYR A 65 13.44 4.65 -0.18
N GLU A 66 14.01 4.59 -1.37
CA GLU A 66 15.40 4.97 -1.61
C GLU A 66 15.59 6.48 -1.66
N ASP A 67 14.64 7.19 -2.30
CA ASP A 67 14.68 8.65 -2.43
C ASP A 67 13.27 9.20 -2.68
N GLY A 68 12.39 9.10 -1.67
CA GLY A 68 11.01 9.60 -1.78
C GLY A 68 10.30 9.05 -3.02
N VAL A 69 9.70 9.94 -3.81
CA VAL A 69 8.96 9.55 -5.02
C VAL A 69 9.85 9.35 -6.25
N ARG A 70 11.15 9.64 -6.14
CA ARG A 70 12.07 9.71 -7.29
C ARG A 70 12.77 8.42 -7.61
N ALA A 71 12.85 7.49 -6.69
CA ALA A 71 13.65 6.28 -6.83
C ALA A 71 12.84 5.05 -6.46
N LYS A 72 13.51 3.95 -6.17
CA LYS A 72 12.87 2.66 -5.90
C LYS A 72 12.26 2.61 -4.49
N TYR A 73 11.26 1.76 -4.36
CA TYR A 73 10.61 1.41 -3.10
C TYR A 73 10.14 -0.04 -3.17
N ASP A 74 9.82 -0.62 -2.02
CA ASP A 74 9.20 -1.94 -1.95
C ASP A 74 7.68 -1.79 -1.94
N VAL A 75 6.99 -2.74 -2.56
CA VAL A 75 5.54 -2.89 -2.49
C VAL A 75 5.23 -4.28 -1.97
N LEU A 76 4.40 -4.36 -0.94
CA LEU A 76 3.91 -5.63 -0.41
C LEU A 76 2.39 -5.65 -0.56
N VAL A 77 1.89 -6.65 -1.25
CA VAL A 77 0.45 -6.89 -1.43
C VAL A 77 0.06 -8.06 -0.55
N GLY A 78 -0.92 -7.86 0.31
CA GLY A 78 -1.29 -8.90 1.25
C GLY A 78 -2.47 -8.56 2.14
N ALA A 79 -2.46 -9.15 3.32
CA ALA A 79 -3.54 -9.08 4.29
C ALA A 79 -3.00 -8.83 5.69
N GLU A 80 -3.83 -8.25 6.55
CA GLU A 80 -3.48 -8.06 7.95
C GLU A 80 -3.43 -9.40 8.67
N VAL A 81 -2.37 -9.62 9.46
CA VAL A 81 -2.19 -10.83 10.26
C VAL A 81 -2.03 -10.47 11.73
N LEU A 82 -2.47 -11.39 12.59
CA LEU A 82 -2.29 -11.27 14.04
C LEU A 82 -0.88 -11.64 14.45
N SER A 83 -0.19 -12.48 13.65
CA SER A 83 1.13 -13.01 13.93
C SER A 83 1.76 -13.47 12.64
N THR A 84 3.10 -13.46 12.58
CA THR A 84 3.86 -14.03 11.44
C THR A 84 4.26 -15.48 11.71
N GLU A 85 3.80 -16.07 12.80
CA GLU A 85 4.12 -17.46 13.13
C GLU A 85 3.58 -18.39 12.04
N GLY A 86 4.44 -19.28 11.58
CA GLY A 86 4.09 -20.24 10.53
C GLY A 86 4.06 -19.66 9.12
N LEU A 87 4.49 -18.42 8.94
CA LEU A 87 4.51 -17.78 7.62
C LEU A 87 5.52 -18.47 6.71
N SER A 88 5.06 -18.86 5.51
CA SER A 88 5.91 -19.48 4.49
C SER A 88 7.00 -18.50 4.04
N LYS A 89 8.14 -19.04 3.58
CA LYS A 89 9.26 -18.26 3.05
C LYS A 89 8.92 -17.48 1.78
N GLU A 90 7.85 -17.87 1.10
CA GLU A 90 7.37 -17.18 -0.10
C GLU A 90 6.75 -15.83 0.24
N TYR A 91 6.34 -15.63 1.49
CA TYR A 91 5.71 -14.41 1.95
C TYR A 91 6.69 -13.55 2.72
N ALA A 92 6.47 -12.25 2.65
CA ALA A 92 7.14 -11.24 3.46
C ALA A 92 6.13 -10.59 4.39
N SER A 93 6.60 -9.81 5.34
CA SER A 93 5.73 -9.04 6.22
C SER A 93 6.32 -7.65 6.47
N ILE A 94 5.45 -6.71 6.83
CA ILE A 94 5.82 -5.35 7.21
C ILE A 94 4.88 -4.90 8.33
N THR A 95 5.42 -4.20 9.30
CA THR A 95 4.61 -3.52 10.32
C THR A 95 4.42 -2.07 9.90
N LEU A 96 3.17 -1.63 9.83
CA LEU A 96 2.87 -0.24 9.50
C LEU A 96 3.44 0.66 10.59
N GLU A 97 4.13 1.72 10.17
CA GLU A 97 4.72 2.70 11.09
C GLU A 97 3.61 3.42 11.86
N GLU A 98 3.75 3.48 13.17
CA GLU A 98 2.82 4.21 14.04
C GLU A 98 2.91 5.71 13.78
N GLY A 99 1.78 6.41 13.86
CA GLY A 99 1.77 7.86 13.83
C GLY A 99 0.65 8.46 13.02
N ALA A 100 0.87 9.71 12.59
CA ALA A 100 -0.11 10.49 11.85
C ALA A 100 -0.07 10.18 10.35
N TYR A 101 -1.23 10.06 9.76
CA TYR A 101 -1.43 9.83 8.33
C TYR A 101 -2.53 10.74 7.80
N PHE A 102 -2.44 11.10 6.53
CA PHE A 102 -3.60 11.60 5.80
C PHE A 102 -4.24 10.43 5.07
N ARG A 103 -5.53 10.24 5.26
CA ARG A 103 -6.32 9.26 4.52
C ARG A 103 -7.05 9.96 3.38
N PHE A 104 -6.86 9.45 2.18
CA PHE A 104 -7.53 9.91 0.97
C PHE A 104 -8.41 8.78 0.45
N ASP A 105 -9.65 9.07 0.11
CA ASP A 105 -10.62 8.07 -0.33
C ASP A 105 -11.01 8.29 -1.78
N ALA A 106 -11.22 7.22 -2.51
CA ALA A 106 -11.76 7.26 -3.87
C ALA A 106 -12.70 6.09 -4.12
N LYS A 107 -13.62 6.32 -5.03
CA LYS A 107 -14.57 5.31 -5.51
C LYS A 107 -14.60 5.36 -7.02
N GLY A 108 -14.63 4.20 -7.66
CA GLY A 108 -14.70 4.08 -9.09
C GLY A 108 -14.11 2.80 -9.61
N GLU A 109 -14.03 2.68 -10.94
CA GLU A 109 -13.48 1.49 -11.58
C GLU A 109 -12.00 1.30 -11.23
N MET A 110 -11.64 0.09 -10.84
CA MET A 110 -10.25 -0.26 -10.49
C MET A 110 -9.53 -0.88 -11.69
N PRO A 111 -8.24 -0.61 -11.89
CA PRO A 111 -7.36 0.16 -11.00
C PRO A 111 -7.34 1.67 -11.25
N LEU A 112 -8.16 2.17 -12.18
CA LEU A 112 -8.15 3.56 -12.61
C LEU A 112 -8.38 4.54 -11.45
N ALA A 113 -9.33 4.23 -10.55
CA ALA A 113 -9.60 5.08 -9.39
C ALA A 113 -8.37 5.24 -8.49
N THR A 114 -7.62 4.16 -8.26
CA THR A 114 -6.38 4.19 -7.47
C THR A 114 -5.31 5.03 -8.15
N VAL A 115 -5.11 4.84 -9.46
CA VAL A 115 -4.11 5.61 -10.22
C VAL A 115 -4.42 7.11 -10.17
N ARG A 116 -5.66 7.48 -10.38
CA ARG A 116 -6.10 8.89 -10.32
C ARG A 116 -5.93 9.48 -8.92
N LEU A 117 -6.24 8.70 -7.90
CA LEU A 117 -6.09 9.16 -6.53
C LEU A 117 -4.62 9.44 -6.20
N TRP A 118 -3.70 8.56 -6.64
CA TRP A 118 -2.26 8.80 -6.47
C TRP A 118 -1.81 10.09 -7.16
N GLU A 119 -2.28 10.36 -8.36
CA GLU A 119 -1.96 11.61 -9.08
C GLU A 119 -2.44 12.84 -8.29
N GLU A 120 -3.64 12.78 -7.74
CA GLU A 120 -4.19 13.85 -6.89
C GLU A 120 -3.38 14.03 -5.60
N ILE A 121 -2.94 12.92 -4.99
CA ILE A 121 -2.10 12.95 -3.79
C ILE A 121 -0.75 13.62 -4.08
N TRP A 122 -0.10 13.25 -5.18
CA TRP A 122 1.16 13.87 -5.56
C TRP A 122 1.00 15.38 -5.79
N GLN A 123 -0.07 15.81 -6.43
CA GLN A 123 -0.37 17.23 -6.60
C GLN A 123 -0.63 17.92 -5.27
N PHE A 124 -1.37 17.26 -4.37
CA PHE A 124 -1.67 17.79 -3.04
C PHE A 124 -0.39 18.14 -2.27
N PHE A 125 0.58 17.22 -2.23
CA PHE A 125 1.82 17.46 -1.50
C PHE A 125 2.73 18.47 -2.19
N ARG A 126 2.65 18.61 -3.50
CA ARG A 126 3.36 19.69 -4.19
C ARG A 126 2.79 21.07 -3.88
N LYS A 127 1.47 21.17 -3.73
CA LYS A 127 0.79 22.45 -3.46
C LYS A 127 0.74 22.83 -1.99
N ASN A 128 0.90 21.87 -1.11
CA ASN A 128 0.77 22.06 0.34
C ASN A 128 2.06 21.65 1.04
N SER A 129 3.12 22.41 0.79
CA SER A 129 4.48 22.11 1.28
C SER A 129 4.62 22.13 2.81
N GLN A 130 3.63 22.70 3.52
CA GLN A 130 3.60 22.65 4.97
C GLN A 130 3.36 21.25 5.52
N HIS A 131 2.82 20.35 4.69
CA HIS A 131 2.65 18.95 5.04
C HIS A 131 3.78 18.13 4.43
N VAL A 132 4.53 17.44 5.29
CA VAL A 132 5.73 16.69 4.89
C VAL A 132 5.49 15.20 5.09
N ARG A 133 5.72 14.42 4.04
CA ARG A 133 5.61 12.95 4.09
C ARG A 133 6.79 12.36 4.86
N THR A 134 6.54 11.27 5.59
CA THR A 134 7.61 10.56 6.31
C THR A 134 8.36 9.57 5.43
N PHE A 135 7.74 9.06 4.37
CA PHE A 135 8.28 8.00 3.49
C PHE A 135 8.74 6.76 4.27
N LYS A 136 8.01 6.39 5.30
CA LYS A 136 8.24 5.15 6.06
C LYS A 136 7.33 4.05 5.58
N THR A 137 6.02 4.15 5.84
CA THR A 137 5.01 3.26 5.27
C THR A 137 3.84 4.08 4.77
N ASP A 138 3.49 3.90 3.51
CA ASP A 138 2.24 4.42 2.94
C ASP A 138 1.46 3.21 2.45
N PHE A 139 0.13 3.25 2.48
CA PHE A 139 -0.59 2.05 2.11
C PHE A 139 -1.98 2.31 1.55
N GLU A 140 -2.40 1.40 0.69
CA GLU A 140 -3.74 1.33 0.12
C GLU A 140 -4.52 0.23 0.84
N VAL A 141 -5.79 0.51 1.12
CA VAL A 141 -6.73 -0.48 1.66
C VAL A 141 -7.93 -0.53 0.73
N TYR A 142 -8.23 -1.72 0.21
CA TYR A 142 -9.37 -1.91 -0.69
C TYR A 142 -10.57 -2.35 0.12
N THR A 143 -11.44 -1.38 0.44
CA THR A 143 -12.59 -1.59 1.33
C THR A 143 -13.81 -2.14 0.60
N GLY A 144 -13.77 -2.20 -0.73
CA GLY A 144 -14.81 -2.75 -1.58
C GLY A 144 -14.29 -2.92 -3.00
N GLU A 145 -15.10 -3.50 -3.89
CA GLU A 145 -14.69 -3.75 -5.28
C GLU A 145 -14.34 -2.45 -6.02
N ASP A 146 -14.99 -1.35 -5.67
CA ASP A 146 -14.84 -0.05 -6.30
C ASP A 146 -14.41 1.04 -5.31
N GLU A 147 -13.85 0.67 -4.16
CA GLU A 147 -13.46 1.62 -3.13
C GLU A 147 -12.04 1.38 -2.65
N VAL A 148 -11.27 2.46 -2.54
CA VAL A 148 -9.90 2.44 -2.01
C VAL A 148 -9.69 3.62 -1.08
N SER A 149 -8.96 3.37 0.00
CA SER A 149 -8.42 4.40 0.88
C SER A 149 -6.91 4.34 0.82
N ILE A 150 -6.25 5.48 0.60
CA ILE A 150 -4.79 5.58 0.59
C ILE A 150 -4.36 6.40 1.79
N TYR A 151 -3.45 5.84 2.58
CA TYR A 151 -2.91 6.43 3.80
C TYR A 151 -1.48 6.85 3.56
N ILE A 152 -1.19 8.14 3.74
CA ILE A 152 0.14 8.70 3.54
C ILE A 152 0.68 9.16 4.90
N GLY A 153 1.80 8.60 5.33
CA GLY A 153 2.46 9.00 6.57
C GLY A 153 2.97 10.42 6.50
N ILE A 154 2.67 11.20 7.52
CA ILE A 154 3.06 12.61 7.59
C ILE A 154 3.78 12.91 8.89
N GLN A 155 4.62 13.94 8.84
CA GLN A 155 5.23 14.51 10.04
C GLN A 155 4.16 15.32 10.77
N ALA A 156 3.98 14.99 12.05
CA ALA A 156 2.99 15.66 12.88
C ALA A 156 3.52 17.01 13.39
#